data_4be684af2cf749ad6c367114a616d839
#
_entry.id   4be684af2cf749ad6c367114a616d839
#
_cell.length_a   1.000
_cell.length_b   1.000
_cell.length_c   1.000
_cell.angle_alpha   90.00
_cell.angle_beta   90.00
_cell.angle_gamma   90.00
#
_symmetry.space_group_name_H-M   'P 1'
#
loop_
_entity.id
_entity.type
_entity.pdbx_description
1 polymer ?
#
loop_
_entity_poly.entity_id
_entity_poly.type
_entity_poly.pdbx_seq_one_letter_code
_entity_poly.pdbx_strand_id
1 'polypeptide(L)' 'MTNTQARYFYNKETNTVYRIVNNLRISMYYRSKKAFGVCCSSARDILDAYYQGRFVLVNERDLEKFL' A
#
# COMPACT_ATOMS: atom_id res chain seq x y z
N MET A 1 -15.94 5.55 18.34
CA MET A 1 -14.70 4.87 17.95
C MET A 1 -14.54 4.86 16.44
N THR A 2 -13.44 5.34 15.93
CA THR A 2 -13.22 5.43 14.51
C THR A 2 -12.49 4.19 14.02
N ASN A 3 -13.12 3.46 13.12
CA ASN A 3 -12.47 2.32 12.51
C ASN A 3 -11.65 2.81 11.31
N THR A 4 -10.35 2.85 11.49
CA THR A 4 -9.45 3.19 10.41
C THR A 4 -9.26 1.96 9.54
N GLN A 5 -9.70 2.04 8.29
CA GLN A 5 -9.51 0.94 7.34
C GLN A 5 -8.25 1.19 6.55
N ALA A 6 -7.22 0.41 6.82
CA ALA A 6 -5.99 0.45 6.06
C ALA A 6 -5.89 -0.79 5.18
N ARG A 7 -5.54 -0.56 3.92
CA ARG A 7 -5.28 -1.64 2.95
C ARG A 7 -3.86 -1.51 2.46
N TYR A 8 -3.19 -2.64 2.31
CA TYR A 8 -1.80 -2.68 1.88
C TYR A 8 -1.71 -3.40 0.54
N PHE A 9 -0.97 -2.82 -0.39
CA PHE A 9 -0.77 -3.38 -1.72
C PHE A 9 0.72 -3.49 -2.01
N TYR A 10 1.12 -4.62 -2.58
CA TYR A 10 2.51 -4.89 -2.90
C TYR A 10 2.72 -4.90 -4.40
N ASN A 11 3.69 -4.12 -4.87
CA ASN A 11 4.12 -4.13 -6.26
C ASN A 11 5.38 -5.00 -6.35
N LYS A 12 5.23 -6.18 -6.99
CA LYS A 12 6.31 -7.16 -7.12
C LYS A 12 7.46 -6.64 -7.98
N GLU A 13 7.13 -5.84 -8.99
CA GLU A 13 8.13 -5.36 -9.95
C GLU A 13 9.11 -4.40 -9.32
N THR A 14 8.63 -3.53 -8.45
CA THR A 14 9.46 -2.51 -7.81
C THR A 14 9.73 -2.81 -6.34
N ASN A 15 9.19 -3.92 -5.83
CA ASN A 15 9.33 -4.30 -4.42
C ASN A 15 8.87 -3.17 -3.49
N THR A 16 7.71 -2.60 -3.80
CA THR A 16 7.17 -1.45 -3.09
C THR A 16 5.85 -1.81 -2.43
N VAL A 17 5.66 -1.33 -1.20
CA VAL A 17 4.42 -1.51 -0.45
C VAL A 17 3.70 -0.16 -0.37
N TYR A 18 2.41 -0.17 -0.71
CA TYR A 18 1.55 1.00 -0.61
C TYR A 18 0.51 0.77 0.47
N ARG A 19 0.16 1.84 1.17
CA ARG A 19 -0.92 1.82 2.15
C ARG A 19 -1.98 2.84 1.76
N ILE A 20 -3.24 2.39 1.72
CA ILE A 20 -4.38 3.29 1.49
C ILE A 20 -5.23 3.27 2.75
N VAL A 21 -5.46 4.45 3.32
CA VAL A 21 -6.28 4.61 4.52
C VAL A 21 -7.59 5.30 4.12
N ASN A 22 -8.71 4.65 4.44
CA ASN A 22 -10.06 5.16 4.18
C ASN A 22 -10.29 5.54 2.70
N ASN A 23 -9.61 4.87 1.79
CA ASN A 23 -9.69 5.09 0.35
C ASN A 23 -9.25 6.50 -0.09
N LEU A 24 -8.59 7.26 0.77
CA LEU A 24 -8.20 8.63 0.49
C LEU A 24 -6.72 8.90 0.66
N ARG A 25 -6.13 8.42 1.75
CA ARG A 25 -4.74 8.71 2.07
C ARG A 25 -3.84 7.59 1.61
N ILE A 26 -2.89 7.95 0.75
CA ILE A 26 -1.97 6.99 0.17
C ILE A 26 -0.58 7.25 0.71
N SER A 27 0.05 6.18 1.16
CA SER A 27 1.43 6.22 1.63
C SER A 27 2.21 5.11 0.95
N MET A 28 3.51 5.31 0.81
CA MET A 28 4.43 4.32 0.28
C MET A 28 5.47 4.03 1.36
N TYR A 29 5.89 2.77 1.46
CA TYR A 29 6.90 2.40 2.43
C TYR A 29 8.28 2.74 1.89
N TYR A 30 9.01 3.56 2.65
CA TYR A 30 10.38 3.94 2.33
C TYR A 30 11.33 3.07 3.15
N ARG A 31 11.99 2.13 2.49
CA ARG A 31 12.85 1.15 3.18
C ARG A 31 14.05 1.80 3.85
N SER A 32 14.57 2.88 3.26
CA SER A 32 15.68 3.62 3.85
C SER A 32 15.32 4.25 5.19
N LYS A 33 14.07 4.61 5.36
CA LYS A 33 13.55 5.24 6.59
C LYS A 33 12.82 4.26 7.49
N LYS A 34 12.51 3.08 6.98
CA LYS A 34 11.70 2.05 7.65
C LYS A 34 10.36 2.63 8.12
N ALA A 35 9.74 3.44 7.28
CA ALA A 35 8.49 4.11 7.61
C ALA A 35 7.69 4.42 6.36
N PHE A 36 6.37 4.48 6.50
CA PHE A 36 5.49 4.95 5.44
C PHE A 36 5.55 6.47 5.36
N GLY A 37 5.54 6.99 4.16
CA GLY A 37 5.55 8.42 3.92
C GLY A 37 4.68 8.81 2.76
N VAL A 38 4.65 10.09 2.47
CA VAL A 38 3.80 10.67 1.42
C VAL A 38 4.12 10.04 0.07
N CYS A 39 3.07 9.76 -0.69
CA CYS A 39 3.15 9.18 -2.02
C CYS A 39 2.34 10.02 -3.00
N CYS A 40 2.85 10.21 -4.20
CA CYS A 40 2.19 11.00 -5.23
C CYS A 40 1.15 10.20 -6.03
N SER A 41 1.07 8.90 -5.83
CA SER A 41 0.11 8.05 -6.54
C SER A 41 -1.31 8.31 -6.04
N SER A 42 -2.30 8.12 -6.91
CA SER A 42 -3.70 8.21 -6.51
C SER A 42 -4.20 6.83 -6.06
N ALA A 43 -5.22 6.84 -5.20
CA ALA A 43 -5.85 5.59 -4.77
C ALA A 43 -6.39 4.83 -5.96
N ARG A 44 -6.95 5.54 -6.94
CA ARG A 44 -7.49 4.94 -8.15
C ARG A 44 -6.42 4.18 -8.93
N ASP A 45 -5.24 4.77 -9.09
CA ASP A 45 -4.16 4.12 -9.83
C ASP A 45 -3.71 2.83 -9.16
N ILE A 46 -3.63 2.83 -7.83
CA ILE A 46 -3.24 1.65 -7.08
C ILE A 46 -4.31 0.56 -7.18
N LEU A 47 -5.57 0.94 -7.06
CA LEU A 47 -6.67 -0.02 -7.18
C LEU A 47 -6.77 -0.58 -8.60
N ASP A 48 -6.57 0.26 -9.61
CA ASP A 48 -6.55 -0.21 -11.00
C ASP A 48 -5.43 -1.24 -11.21
N ALA A 49 -4.25 -0.97 -10.69
CA ALA A 49 -3.13 -1.90 -10.78
C ALA A 49 -3.43 -3.22 -10.07
N TYR A 50 -4.12 -3.15 -8.94
CA TYR A 50 -4.56 -4.34 -8.22
C TYR A 50 -5.56 -5.16 -9.06
N TYR A 51 -6.55 -4.50 -9.65
CA TYR A 51 -7.53 -5.19 -10.48
C TYR A 51 -6.91 -5.78 -11.76
N GLN A 52 -5.85 -5.17 -12.25
CA GLN A 52 -5.10 -5.68 -13.39
C GLN A 52 -4.13 -6.82 -13.03
N GLY A 53 -4.03 -7.17 -11.75
CA GLY A 53 -3.15 -8.24 -11.30
C GLY A 53 -1.69 -7.85 -11.14
N ARG A 54 -1.35 -6.57 -11.28
CA ARG A 54 0.02 -6.09 -11.11
C ARG A 54 0.41 -5.93 -9.65
N PHE A 55 -0.56 -5.55 -8.81
CA PHE A 55 -0.35 -5.42 -7.38
C PHE A 55 -1.09 -6.53 -6.65
N VAL A 56 -0.56 -6.90 -5.48
CA VAL A 56 -1.14 -7.95 -4.65
C VAL A 56 -1.65 -7.32 -3.35
N LEU A 57 -2.87 -7.65 -2.98
CA LEU A 57 -3.42 -7.22 -1.69
C LEU A 57 -2.71 -7.99 -0.58
N VAL A 58 -2.13 -7.26 0.38
CA VAL A 58 -1.38 -7.84 1.48
C VAL A 58 -2.21 -7.76 2.75
N ASN A 59 -2.37 -8.90 3.41
CA ASN A 59 -3.03 -8.94 4.71
C ASN A 59 -2.11 -8.27 5.75
N GLU A 60 -2.70 -7.51 6.65
CA GLU A 60 -1.94 -6.82 7.69
C GLU A 60 -1.05 -7.76 8.49
N ARG A 61 -1.50 -9.00 8.72
CA ARG A 61 -0.70 -10.03 9.40
C ARG A 61 0.61 -10.32 8.70
N ASP A 62 0.58 -10.29 7.37
CA ASP A 62 1.72 -10.68 6.55
C ASP A 62 2.57 -9.49 6.13
N LEU A 63 2.18 -8.30 6.56
CA LEU A 63 2.80 -7.07 6.11
C LEU A 63 4.31 -7.05 6.36
N GLU A 64 4.75 -7.53 7.51
CA GLU A 64 6.18 -7.54 7.87
C GLU A 64 7.02 -8.33 6.87
N LYS A 65 6.46 -9.33 6.24
CA LYS A 65 7.18 -10.13 5.24
C LYS A 65 7.56 -9.33 4.00
N PHE A 66 6.86 -8.23 3.77
CA PHE A 66 7.06 -7.38 2.60
C PHE A 66 7.86 -6.11 2.91
N LEU A 67 8.06 -5.82 4.16
CA LEU A 67 8.83 -4.66 4.62
C LEU A 67 10.30 -5.02 4.88
#